data_ee286f17b50f61c80effe1c68bc9f125
#
_entry.id   ee286f17b50f61c80effe1c68bc9f125
#
_cell.length_a   1.000
_cell.length_b   1.000
_cell.length_c   1.000
_cell.angle_alpha   90.00
_cell.angle_beta   90.00
_cell.angle_gamma   90.00
#
_symmetry.space_group_name_H-M   'P 1'
#
loop_
_entity.id
_entity.type
_entity.pdbx_description
1 polymer ?
#
loop_
_entity_poly.entity_id
_entity_poly.type
_entity_poly.pdbx_seq_one_letter_code
_entity_poly.pdbx_strand_id
1 'polypeptide(L)'
;MQQANGNGKMTNYRWTICAMLFFATTINYLDRQVLSLTWKDFIVPEFHWTNNDYGTITAIFSIVYAVSMLFAGRFVDWMDTKKGFLWAIFIWSIGACIHAFCGIATSGIVAGKWAVGFEGAREALAAVSDIGKIASVSVSLFIFARIVLAVGEAGNFPAAIKATAEYFPKKDRAYSTSIFNAGATIG
;
A
#
# COMPACT_ATOMS: atom_id res chain seq x y z
N MET A 1 -28.81 1.98 -13.33
CA MET A 1 -28.84 0.61 -13.92
C MET A 1 -29.09 0.75 -15.41
N GLN A 2 -28.05 0.78 -16.23
CA GLN A 2 -28.19 0.66 -17.68
C GLN A 2 -28.00 -0.82 -18.04
N GLN A 3 -29.11 -1.46 -18.39
CA GLN A 3 -29.10 -2.78 -19.01
C GLN A 3 -28.36 -2.65 -20.37
N ALA A 4 -27.26 -3.39 -20.52
CA ALA A 4 -26.57 -3.53 -21.80
C ALA A 4 -27.50 -4.27 -22.78
N ASN A 5 -28.12 -3.52 -23.69
CA ASN A 5 -28.80 -4.06 -24.86
C ASN A 5 -27.81 -4.87 -25.68
N GLY A 6 -28.14 -6.13 -25.98
CA GLY A 6 -27.35 -7.00 -26.82
C GLY A 6 -27.11 -6.40 -28.21
N ASN A 7 -25.90 -6.58 -28.71
CA ASN A 7 -25.29 -6.16 -29.99
C ASN A 7 -24.45 -4.86 -30.00
N GLY A 8 -24.01 -4.36 -28.87
CA GLY A 8 -22.97 -3.33 -28.85
C GLY A 8 -21.59 -3.93 -29.12
N LYS A 9 -20.87 -3.40 -30.13
CA LYS A 9 -19.42 -3.59 -30.29
C LYS A 9 -18.77 -3.51 -28.92
N MET A 10 -18.13 -4.59 -28.47
CA MET A 10 -17.45 -4.64 -27.17
C MET A 10 -16.35 -3.60 -27.17
N THR A 11 -16.58 -2.47 -26.54
CA THR A 11 -15.66 -1.33 -26.51
C THR A 11 -14.35 -1.75 -25.85
N ASN A 12 -13.22 -1.33 -26.42
CA ASN A 12 -11.88 -1.55 -25.86
C ASN A 12 -11.71 -0.96 -24.44
N TYR A 13 -12.66 -0.12 -24.01
CA TYR A 13 -12.68 0.53 -22.69
C TYR A 13 -12.56 -0.44 -21.51
N ARG A 14 -13.18 -1.62 -21.57
CA ARG A 14 -13.07 -2.65 -20.54
C ARG A 14 -11.63 -3.14 -20.36
N TRP A 15 -10.88 -3.26 -21.45
CA TRP A 15 -9.47 -3.66 -21.40
C TRP A 15 -8.57 -2.58 -20.81
N THR A 16 -8.92 -1.31 -21.02
CA THR A 16 -8.27 -0.18 -20.34
C THR A 16 -8.49 -0.28 -18.83
N ILE A 17 -9.72 -0.59 -18.38
CA ILE A 17 -10.00 -0.83 -16.95
C ILE A 17 -9.17 -2.00 -16.43
N CYS A 18 -9.12 -3.12 -17.16
CA CYS A 18 -8.31 -4.29 -16.78
C CYS A 18 -6.82 -3.94 -16.64
N ALA A 19 -6.27 -3.16 -17.57
CA ALA A 19 -4.90 -2.67 -17.49
C ALA A 19 -4.68 -1.77 -16.26
N MET A 20 -5.61 -0.87 -15.96
CA MET A 20 -5.51 -0.02 -14.76
C MET A 20 -5.56 -0.85 -13.47
N LEU A 21 -6.41 -1.89 -13.41
CA LEU A 21 -6.47 -2.81 -12.28
C LEU A 21 -5.18 -3.60 -12.13
N PHE A 22 -4.59 -4.06 -13.24
CA PHE A 22 -3.30 -4.73 -13.26
C PHE A 22 -2.20 -3.83 -12.67
N PHE A 23 -2.07 -2.59 -13.16
CA PHE A 23 -1.08 -1.64 -12.64
C PHE A 23 -1.31 -1.31 -11.17
N ALA A 24 -2.57 -1.07 -10.76
CA ALA A 24 -2.89 -0.81 -9.36
C ALA A 24 -2.48 -1.98 -8.46
N THR A 25 -2.75 -3.22 -8.89
CA THR A 25 -2.36 -4.41 -8.13
C THR A 25 -0.84 -4.59 -8.11
N THR A 26 -0.15 -4.34 -9.23
CA THR A 26 1.33 -4.40 -9.28
C THR A 26 1.95 -3.41 -8.30
N ILE A 27 1.51 -2.14 -8.31
CA ILE A 27 2.03 -1.12 -7.39
C ILE A 27 1.71 -1.48 -5.94
N ASN A 28 0.50 -2.00 -5.68
CA ASN A 28 0.10 -2.43 -4.34
C ASN A 28 1.05 -3.50 -3.76
N TYR A 29 1.48 -4.47 -4.57
CA TYR A 29 2.41 -5.49 -4.13
C TYR A 29 3.85 -4.99 -4.06
N LEU A 30 4.27 -4.11 -4.97
CA LEU A 30 5.57 -3.43 -4.90
C LEU A 30 5.73 -2.66 -3.59
N ASP A 31 4.73 -1.90 -3.16
CA ASP A 31 4.78 -1.15 -1.89
C ASP A 31 4.98 -2.04 -0.66
N ARG A 32 4.45 -3.26 -0.70
CA ARG A 32 4.71 -4.25 0.37
C ARG A 32 6.16 -4.70 0.39
N GLN A 33 6.75 -4.88 -0.79
CA GLN A 33 8.12 -5.36 -0.94
C GLN A 33 9.17 -4.29 -0.63
N VAL A 34 8.84 -3.01 -0.76
CA VAL A 34 9.78 -1.89 -0.52
C VAL A 34 10.49 -2.03 0.84
N LEU A 35 9.73 -2.33 1.92
CA LEU A 35 10.33 -2.48 3.24
C LEU A 35 11.32 -3.64 3.31
N SER A 36 11.01 -4.78 2.68
CA SER A 36 11.90 -5.94 2.68
C SER A 36 13.14 -5.74 1.84
N LEU A 37 13.01 -5.02 0.71
CA LEU A 37 14.13 -4.70 -0.18
C LEU A 37 15.07 -3.66 0.43
N THR A 38 14.54 -2.69 1.16
CA THR A 38 15.34 -1.62 1.79
C THR A 38 15.84 -1.99 3.18
N TRP A 39 15.41 -3.11 3.74
CA TRP A 39 15.66 -3.52 5.12
C TRP A 39 17.15 -3.52 5.49
N LYS A 40 17.96 -4.32 4.79
CA LYS A 40 19.36 -4.56 5.17
C LYS A 40 20.27 -3.39 4.81
N ASP A 41 20.03 -2.76 3.66
CA ASP A 41 20.96 -1.80 3.08
C ASP A 41 20.73 -0.37 3.57
N PHE A 42 19.48 -0.05 3.95
CA PHE A 42 19.10 1.31 4.33
C PHE A 42 18.55 1.39 5.75
N ILE A 43 17.58 0.55 6.11
CA ILE A 43 16.83 0.71 7.37
C ILE A 43 17.65 0.28 8.59
N VAL A 44 18.32 -0.87 8.51
CA VAL A 44 19.15 -1.36 9.62
C VAL A 44 20.32 -0.40 9.95
N PRO A 45 21.10 0.08 8.97
CA PRO A 45 22.20 1.02 9.26
C PRO A 45 21.71 2.38 9.76
N GLU A 46 20.50 2.83 9.36
CA GLU A 46 20.01 4.16 9.71
C GLU A 46 19.29 4.19 11.06
N PHE A 47 18.42 3.20 11.31
CA PHE A 47 17.56 3.18 12.51
C PHE A 47 17.95 2.15 13.55
N HIS A 48 18.96 1.33 13.27
CA HIS A 48 19.46 0.27 14.17
C HIS A 48 18.40 -0.75 14.60
N TRP A 49 17.45 -1.05 13.70
CA TRP A 49 16.38 -2.02 14.00
C TRP A 49 16.93 -3.44 14.14
N THR A 50 16.27 -4.21 15.01
CA THR A 50 16.48 -5.63 15.15
C THR A 50 15.53 -6.43 14.24
N ASN A 51 15.81 -7.72 14.04
CA ASN A 51 14.90 -8.62 13.34
C ASN A 51 13.51 -8.68 14.00
N ASN A 52 13.46 -8.48 15.34
CA ASN A 52 12.20 -8.44 16.08
C ASN A 52 11.36 -7.19 15.74
N ASP A 53 12.00 -6.05 15.56
CA ASP A 53 11.32 -4.81 15.17
C ASP A 53 10.69 -4.95 13.77
N TYR A 54 11.44 -5.49 12.82
CA TYR A 54 10.93 -5.80 11.49
C TYR A 54 9.76 -6.79 11.54
N GLY A 55 9.93 -7.88 12.32
CA GLY A 55 8.87 -8.86 12.52
C GLY A 55 7.60 -8.25 13.12
N THR A 56 7.74 -7.34 14.08
CA THR A 56 6.61 -6.64 14.71
C THR A 56 5.87 -5.75 13.72
N ILE A 57 6.60 -4.95 12.93
CA ILE A 57 6.01 -4.07 11.92
C ILE A 57 5.24 -4.87 10.86
N THR A 58 5.82 -5.97 10.37
CA THR A 58 5.18 -6.84 9.38
C THR A 58 3.98 -7.60 9.94
N ALA A 59 4.05 -8.04 11.19
CA ALA A 59 2.94 -8.70 11.85
C ALA A 59 1.75 -7.76 12.07
N ILE A 60 1.98 -6.54 12.56
CA ILE A 60 0.94 -5.53 12.74
C ILE A 60 0.29 -5.17 11.39
N PHE A 61 1.09 -4.95 10.35
CA PHE A 61 0.58 -4.73 8.99
C PHE A 61 -0.35 -5.87 8.56
N SER A 62 0.07 -7.12 8.72
CA SER A 62 -0.70 -8.29 8.30
C SER A 62 -2.02 -8.42 9.05
N ILE A 63 -2.01 -8.18 10.37
CA ILE A 63 -3.22 -8.23 11.20
C ILE A 63 -4.19 -7.11 10.79
N VAL A 64 -3.72 -5.88 10.67
CA VAL A 64 -4.55 -4.73 10.27
C VAL A 64 -5.11 -4.94 8.86
N TYR A 65 -4.30 -5.43 7.94
CA TYR A 65 -4.73 -5.75 6.58
C TYR A 65 -5.83 -6.82 6.57
N ALA A 66 -5.65 -7.91 7.30
CA ALA A 66 -6.64 -8.98 7.40
C ALA A 66 -7.98 -8.48 7.97
N VAL A 67 -7.94 -7.69 9.06
CA VAL A 67 -9.13 -7.09 9.66
C VAL A 67 -9.78 -6.10 8.68
N SER A 68 -9.00 -5.24 8.05
CA SER A 68 -9.52 -4.26 7.07
C SER A 68 -10.17 -4.93 5.87
N MET A 69 -9.64 -6.07 5.41
CA MET A 69 -10.18 -6.85 4.30
C MET A 69 -11.61 -7.33 4.58
N LEU A 70 -11.96 -7.65 5.83
CA LEU A 70 -13.33 -8.07 6.21
C LEU A 70 -14.35 -6.96 5.97
N PHE A 71 -13.95 -5.71 6.11
CA PHE A 71 -14.84 -4.55 5.95
C PHE A 71 -14.74 -3.89 4.58
N ALA A 72 -13.61 -4.06 3.89
CA ALA A 72 -13.31 -3.39 2.63
C ALA A 72 -14.34 -3.69 1.53
N GLY A 73 -14.81 -4.94 1.41
CA GLY A 73 -15.84 -5.31 0.45
C GLY A 73 -17.13 -4.53 0.69
N ARG A 74 -17.60 -4.48 1.93
CA ARG A 74 -18.81 -3.74 2.31
C ARG A 74 -18.67 -2.23 2.11
N PHE A 75 -17.50 -1.68 2.37
CA PHE A 75 -17.19 -0.28 2.10
C PHE A 75 -17.28 0.05 0.61
N VAL A 76 -16.66 -0.78 -0.26
CA VAL A 76 -16.73 -0.62 -1.71
C VAL A 76 -18.18 -0.77 -2.24
N ASP A 77 -18.98 -1.66 -1.63
CA ASP A 77 -20.37 -1.82 -1.98
C ASP A 77 -21.22 -0.59 -1.63
N TRP A 78 -20.95 0.01 -0.49
CA TRP A 78 -21.65 1.22 -0.02
C TRP A 78 -21.30 2.47 -0.83
N MET A 79 -20.02 2.63 -1.21
CA MET A 79 -19.52 3.85 -1.86
C MET A 79 -19.64 3.84 -3.39
N ASP A 80 -20.11 2.79 -4.03
CA ASP A 80 -19.92 2.47 -5.45
C ASP A 80 -18.48 2.09 -5.81
N THR A 81 -18.32 1.24 -6.82
CA THR A 81 -17.03 0.68 -7.25
C THR A 81 -15.99 1.76 -7.53
N LYS A 82 -16.37 2.79 -8.31
CA LYS A 82 -15.44 3.86 -8.68
C LYS A 82 -14.99 4.69 -7.48
N LYS A 83 -15.93 5.11 -6.64
CA LYS A 83 -15.64 5.94 -5.47
C LYS A 83 -14.89 5.14 -4.41
N GLY A 84 -15.32 3.91 -4.14
CA GLY A 84 -14.66 3.02 -3.19
C GLY A 84 -13.21 2.74 -3.58
N PHE A 85 -12.94 2.50 -4.88
CA PHE A 85 -11.60 2.30 -5.38
C PHE A 85 -10.71 3.56 -5.28
N LEU A 86 -11.26 4.73 -5.62
CA LEU A 86 -10.56 6.01 -5.47
C LEU A 86 -10.18 6.30 -4.00
N TRP A 87 -11.10 6.07 -3.07
CA TRP A 87 -10.82 6.23 -1.64
C TRP A 87 -9.76 5.25 -1.13
N ALA A 88 -9.82 4.00 -1.57
CA ALA A 88 -8.81 3.00 -1.24
C ALA A 88 -7.41 3.44 -1.70
N ILE A 89 -7.28 3.89 -2.96
CA ILE A 89 -6.01 4.41 -3.51
C ILE A 89 -5.58 5.67 -2.77
N PHE A 90 -6.50 6.58 -2.45
CA PHE A 90 -6.17 7.83 -1.74
C PHE A 90 -5.61 7.57 -0.35
N ILE A 91 -6.27 6.71 0.45
CA ILE A 91 -5.80 6.34 1.79
C ILE A 91 -4.44 5.62 1.70
N TRP A 92 -4.31 4.69 0.77
CA TRP A 92 -3.06 4.00 0.51
C TRP A 92 -1.93 4.97 0.13
N SER A 93 -2.19 5.92 -0.78
CA SER A 93 -1.21 6.95 -1.16
C SER A 93 -0.76 7.81 0.03
N ILE A 94 -1.68 8.16 0.92
CA ILE A 94 -1.33 8.85 2.18
C ILE A 94 -0.40 7.97 3.02
N GLY A 95 -0.70 6.69 3.17
CA GLY A 95 0.16 5.75 3.89
C GLY A 95 1.57 5.66 3.30
N ALA A 96 1.69 5.60 1.97
CA ALA A 96 2.97 5.61 1.27
C ALA A 96 3.74 6.93 1.47
N CYS A 97 3.04 8.07 1.42
CA CYS A 97 3.65 9.37 1.74
C CYS A 97 4.16 9.43 3.19
N ILE A 98 3.37 8.99 4.16
CA ILE A 98 3.81 8.95 5.58
C ILE A 98 5.06 8.08 5.70
N HIS A 99 5.11 6.93 5.02
CA HIS A 99 6.30 6.06 4.98
C HIS A 99 7.55 6.82 4.51
N ALA A 100 7.44 7.58 3.41
CA ALA A 100 8.54 8.36 2.87
C ALA A 100 9.04 9.45 3.84
N PHE A 101 8.16 9.96 4.71
CA PHE A 101 8.51 10.97 5.71
C PHE A 101 8.99 10.41 7.05
N CYS A 102 8.94 9.10 7.29
CA CYS A 102 9.32 8.50 8.57
C CYS A 102 10.77 8.81 8.97
N GLY A 103 11.71 8.79 8.03
CA GLY A 103 13.12 9.13 8.31
C GLY A 103 13.28 10.59 8.74
N ILE A 104 12.68 11.52 8.01
CA ILE A 104 12.68 12.95 8.32
C ILE A 104 12.02 13.23 9.68
N ALA A 105 10.90 12.59 9.95
CA ALA A 105 10.19 12.73 11.22
C ALA A 105 11.02 12.17 12.39
N THR A 106 11.69 11.03 12.19
CA THR A 106 12.58 10.44 13.20
C THR A 106 13.74 11.40 13.52
N SER A 107 14.42 11.95 12.51
CA SER A 107 15.52 12.91 12.71
C SER A 107 15.03 14.19 13.39
N GLY A 108 13.85 14.69 13.04
CA GLY A 108 13.21 15.86 13.68
C GLY A 108 12.91 15.64 15.16
N ILE A 109 12.36 14.47 15.51
CA ILE A 109 11.96 14.16 16.89
C ILE A 109 13.17 13.82 17.77
N VAL A 110 14.13 13.08 17.23
CA VAL A 110 15.26 12.53 18.01
C VAL A 110 16.47 13.48 18.03
N ALA A 111 16.84 14.03 16.88
CA ALA A 111 18.01 14.92 16.73
C ALA A 111 17.65 16.41 16.75
N GLY A 112 16.35 16.76 16.75
CA GLY A 112 15.90 18.16 16.66
C GLY A 112 16.17 18.83 15.31
N LYS A 113 16.55 18.05 14.29
CA LYS A 113 16.88 18.54 12.94
C LYS A 113 15.99 17.87 11.91
N TRP A 114 15.15 18.63 11.25
CA TRP A 114 14.30 18.16 10.14
C TRP A 114 15.15 18.05 8.87
N ALA A 115 15.86 16.97 8.74
CA ALA A 115 16.79 16.76 7.65
C ALA A 115 16.05 16.20 6.43
N VAL A 116 15.95 16.97 5.36
CA VAL A 116 15.32 16.58 4.10
C VAL A 116 16.37 15.90 3.21
N GLY A 117 16.05 14.67 2.76
CA GLY A 117 16.89 13.89 1.87
C GLY A 117 17.50 12.65 2.54
N PHE A 118 17.93 11.72 1.71
CA PHE A 118 18.44 10.42 2.18
C PHE A 118 19.68 10.54 3.07
N GLU A 119 20.62 11.40 2.73
CA GLU A 119 21.86 11.57 3.50
C GLU A 119 21.64 12.43 4.74
N GLY A 120 20.77 13.44 4.66
CA GLY A 120 20.55 14.37 5.77
C GLY A 120 19.96 13.74 7.02
N ALA A 121 18.98 12.84 6.89
CA ALA A 121 18.41 12.12 8.02
C ALA A 121 19.44 11.18 8.65
N ARG A 122 20.21 10.48 7.83
CA ARG A 122 21.27 9.58 8.27
C ARG A 122 22.36 10.30 9.05
N GLU A 123 22.85 11.43 8.55
CA GLU A 123 23.87 12.24 9.24
C GLU A 123 23.34 12.80 10.56
N ALA A 124 22.09 13.30 10.56
CA ALA A 124 21.49 13.84 11.78
C ALA A 124 21.32 12.76 12.86
N LEU A 125 20.95 11.54 12.48
CA LEU A 125 20.78 10.40 13.40
C LEU A 125 22.12 9.81 13.86
N ALA A 126 23.16 9.82 13.00
CA ALA A 126 24.50 9.36 13.37
C ALA A 126 25.16 10.21 14.48
N ALA A 127 24.72 11.47 14.64
CA ALA A 127 25.18 12.34 15.72
C ALA A 127 24.49 12.06 17.08
N VAL A 128 23.48 11.20 17.12
CA VAL A 128 22.70 10.89 18.32
C VAL A 128 23.27 9.65 19.01
N SER A 129 23.62 9.76 20.28
CA SER A 129 24.20 8.65 21.06
C SER A 129 23.15 7.65 21.57
N ASP A 130 21.87 8.02 21.63
CA ASP A 130 20.78 7.17 22.13
C ASP A 130 20.15 6.36 20.99
N ILE A 131 20.78 5.24 20.67
CA ILE A 131 20.32 4.28 19.63
C ILE A 131 18.93 3.71 19.98
N GLY A 132 18.65 3.47 21.25
CA GLY A 132 17.35 2.93 21.68
C GLY A 132 16.20 3.88 21.39
N LYS A 133 16.41 5.18 21.54
CA LYS A 133 15.43 6.21 21.20
C LYS A 133 15.21 6.31 19.69
N ILE A 134 16.28 6.21 18.88
CA ILE A 134 16.17 6.19 17.41
C ILE A 134 15.30 5.02 16.97
N ALA A 135 15.61 3.80 17.44
CA ALA A 135 14.87 2.60 17.08
C ALA A 135 13.40 2.69 17.52
N SER A 136 13.12 3.07 18.76
CA SER A 136 11.76 3.14 19.30
C SER A 136 10.87 4.14 18.56
N VAL A 137 11.38 5.35 18.28
CA VAL A 137 10.63 6.40 17.57
C VAL A 137 10.38 5.99 16.13
N SER A 138 11.42 5.53 15.42
CA SER A 138 11.30 5.11 14.02
C SER A 138 10.34 3.91 13.87
N VAL A 139 10.45 2.88 14.70
CA VAL A 139 9.53 1.72 14.70
C VAL A 139 8.08 2.18 14.87
N SER A 140 7.82 3.07 15.83
CA SER A 140 6.46 3.58 16.07
C SER A 140 5.90 4.35 14.87
N LEU A 141 6.71 5.18 14.23
CA LEU A 141 6.30 5.93 13.02
C LEU A 141 6.04 5.00 11.84
N PHE A 142 6.90 4.00 11.64
CA PHE A 142 6.72 3.01 10.59
C PHE A 142 5.49 2.11 10.83
N ILE A 143 5.22 1.73 12.08
CA ILE A 143 3.98 1.01 12.43
C ILE A 143 2.76 1.85 12.06
N PHE A 144 2.74 3.14 12.42
CA PHE A 144 1.64 4.03 12.07
C PHE A 144 1.45 4.14 10.55
N ALA A 145 2.53 4.36 9.81
CA ALA A 145 2.50 4.41 8.34
C ALA A 145 1.95 3.10 7.74
N ARG A 146 2.37 1.95 8.28
CA ARG A 146 1.92 0.63 7.85
C ARG A 146 0.44 0.37 8.17
N ILE A 147 -0.07 0.87 9.27
CA ILE A 147 -1.50 0.78 9.59
C ILE A 147 -2.32 1.54 8.55
N VAL A 148 -1.97 2.79 8.24
CA VAL A 148 -2.66 3.59 7.22
C VAL A 148 -2.59 2.92 5.85
N LEU A 149 -1.40 2.42 5.47
CA LEU A 149 -1.18 1.70 4.23
C LEU A 149 -2.08 0.46 4.14
N ALA A 150 -2.09 -0.39 5.18
CA ALA A 150 -2.87 -1.62 5.22
C ALA A 150 -4.37 -1.38 5.06
N VAL A 151 -4.91 -0.33 5.68
CA VAL A 151 -6.33 0.04 5.55
C VAL A 151 -6.67 0.42 4.11
N GLY A 152 -5.83 1.23 3.46
CA GLY A 152 -6.04 1.62 2.06
C GLY A 152 -5.88 0.46 1.09
N GLU A 153 -4.82 -0.34 1.24
CA GLU A 153 -4.53 -1.48 0.38
C GLU A 153 -5.61 -2.57 0.43
N ALA A 154 -6.24 -2.78 1.59
CA ALA A 154 -7.28 -3.79 1.75
C ALA A 154 -8.48 -3.56 0.82
N GLY A 155 -8.72 -2.33 0.37
CA GLY A 155 -9.80 -2.00 -0.57
C GLY A 155 -9.50 -2.37 -2.02
N ASN A 156 -8.24 -2.57 -2.40
CA ASN A 156 -7.83 -2.79 -3.78
C ASN A 156 -8.46 -4.06 -4.38
N PHE A 157 -8.34 -5.18 -3.71
CA PHE A 157 -8.79 -6.48 -4.20
C PHE A 157 -10.33 -6.59 -4.35
N PRO A 158 -11.13 -6.26 -3.33
CA PRO A 158 -12.59 -6.25 -3.46
C PRO A 158 -13.09 -5.31 -4.56
N ALA A 159 -12.49 -4.12 -4.67
CA ALA A 159 -12.84 -3.15 -5.69
C ALA A 159 -12.49 -3.65 -7.11
N ALA A 160 -11.34 -4.31 -7.29
CA ALA A 160 -10.94 -4.89 -8.56
C ALA A 160 -11.87 -6.03 -9.01
N ILE A 161 -12.27 -6.91 -8.09
CA ILE A 161 -13.22 -7.99 -8.37
C ILE A 161 -14.58 -7.40 -8.76
N LYS A 162 -15.07 -6.40 -8.02
CA LYS A 162 -16.33 -5.73 -8.30
C LYS A 162 -16.30 -5.01 -9.64
N ALA A 163 -15.23 -4.28 -9.96
CA ALA A 163 -15.03 -3.64 -11.26
C ALA A 163 -15.06 -4.68 -12.40
N THR A 164 -14.39 -5.82 -12.22
CA THR A 164 -14.42 -6.91 -13.20
C THR A 164 -15.84 -7.45 -13.38
N ALA A 165 -16.62 -7.59 -12.29
CA ALA A 165 -18.01 -8.04 -12.37
C ALA A 165 -18.93 -7.05 -13.07
N GLU A 166 -18.68 -5.75 -12.99
CA GLU A 166 -19.48 -4.69 -13.61
C GLU A 166 -19.16 -4.50 -15.09
N TYR A 167 -17.88 -4.53 -15.46
CA TYR A 167 -17.42 -4.17 -16.81
C TYR A 167 -17.23 -5.37 -17.74
N PHE A 168 -17.11 -6.60 -17.21
CA PHE A 168 -16.89 -7.78 -18.01
C PHE A 168 -18.10 -8.72 -18.03
N PRO A 169 -18.46 -9.28 -19.21
CA PRO A 169 -19.47 -10.33 -19.32
C PRO A 169 -19.00 -11.59 -18.59
N LYS A 170 -19.92 -12.40 -18.09
CA LYS A 170 -19.62 -13.59 -17.25
C LYS A 170 -18.52 -14.49 -17.83
N LYS A 171 -18.50 -14.68 -19.16
CA LYS A 171 -17.52 -15.54 -19.86
C LYS A 171 -16.07 -15.01 -19.79
N ASP A 172 -15.87 -13.68 -19.68
CA ASP A 172 -14.55 -13.04 -19.74
C ASP A 172 -14.03 -12.63 -18.35
N ARG A 173 -14.85 -12.76 -17.28
CA ARG A 173 -14.47 -12.35 -15.90
C ARG A 173 -13.27 -13.11 -15.38
N ALA A 174 -13.22 -14.43 -15.57
CA ALA A 174 -12.11 -15.25 -15.13
C ALA A 174 -10.79 -14.79 -15.78
N TYR A 175 -10.84 -14.49 -17.09
CA TYR A 175 -9.69 -14.00 -17.83
C TYR A 175 -9.21 -12.63 -17.32
N SER A 176 -10.13 -11.67 -17.14
CA SER A 176 -9.82 -10.36 -16.57
C SER A 176 -9.23 -10.47 -15.15
N THR A 177 -9.80 -11.34 -14.31
CA THR A 177 -9.30 -11.61 -12.95
C THR A 177 -7.88 -12.18 -12.98
N SER A 178 -7.58 -13.10 -13.89
CA SER A 178 -6.25 -13.66 -14.03
C SER A 178 -5.22 -12.63 -14.46
N ILE A 179 -5.59 -11.66 -15.34
CA ILE A 179 -4.69 -10.60 -15.77
C ILE A 179 -4.34 -9.69 -14.59
N PHE A 180 -5.32 -9.17 -13.84
CA PHE A 180 -4.97 -8.26 -12.76
C PHE A 180 -4.28 -8.99 -11.59
N ASN A 181 -4.59 -10.26 -11.34
CA ASN A 181 -3.86 -11.08 -10.37
C ASN A 181 -2.40 -11.34 -10.76
N ALA A 182 -2.09 -11.41 -12.05
CA ALA A 182 -0.70 -11.49 -12.51
C ALA A 182 0.14 -10.29 -12.04
N GLY A 183 -0.49 -9.11 -11.85
CA GLY A 183 0.14 -7.95 -11.24
C GLY A 183 0.70 -8.21 -9.84
N ALA A 184 0.04 -9.06 -9.05
CA ALA A 184 0.52 -9.47 -7.73
C ALA A 184 1.78 -10.36 -7.75
N THR A 185 2.03 -11.01 -8.88
CA THR A 185 3.21 -11.89 -9.04
C THR A 185 4.43 -11.10 -9.55
N ILE A 186 4.18 -9.97 -10.22
CA ILE A 186 5.23 -9.11 -10.77
C ILE A 186 5.71 -8.09 -9.72
N GLY A 187 4.82 -7.60 -8.85
CA GLY A 187 5.13 -6.73 -7.71
C GLY A 187 5.57 -7.54 -6.51
#